data_dced9569daa9326066fcb94090c8665e
#
_entry.id   dced9569daa9326066fcb94090c8665e
#
_cell.length_a   1.000
_cell.length_b   1.000
_cell.length_c   1.000
_cell.angle_alpha   90.00
_cell.angle_beta   90.00
_cell.angle_gamma   90.00
#
_symmetry.space_group_name_H-M   'P 1'
#
loop_
_entity.id
_entity.type
_entity.pdbx_description
1 polymer ?
#
loop_
_entity_poly.entity_id
_entity_poly.type
_entity_poly.pdbx_seq_one_letter_code
_entity_poly.pdbx_strand_id
1 'polypeptide(L)'
;MSKLYIICIILFYSLFIGVKAHAQYAGAKYEKGPSPKMEILQVDNRELSTMVYMAYTTPDADNWNETSSWMNFGDKTFIQVEGSSKQYHMISTINMPINSEAENKYMMFDRRNQRHQFILEFEKIPEGKSFDIIEDVNNPNAFNFYGITYTPTDSNSYVDVDEFIAGYPVKEMGRYVVKGN
;
A
#
# COMPACT_ATOMS: atom_id res chain seq x y z
N MET A 1 26.08 31.62 37.46
CA MET A 1 26.44 30.83 36.23
C MET A 1 25.60 29.58 36.02
N SER A 2 24.64 29.23 36.87
CA SER A 2 23.85 27.98 36.74
C SER A 2 22.58 28.06 35.88
N LYS A 3 21.98 29.25 35.74
CA LYS A 3 20.72 29.41 34.98
C LYS A 3 20.89 29.36 33.43
N LEU A 4 22.07 29.74 32.92
CA LEU A 4 22.35 29.76 31.51
C LEU A 4 22.53 28.33 30.94
N TYR A 5 23.11 27.42 31.73
CA TYR A 5 23.30 26.02 31.33
C TYR A 5 21.99 25.23 31.20
N ILE A 6 21.03 25.53 32.07
CA ILE A 6 19.72 24.85 32.04
C ILE A 6 18.93 25.26 30.81
N ILE A 7 18.98 26.51 30.36
CA ILE A 7 18.30 26.98 29.15
C ILE A 7 18.91 26.37 27.89
N CYS A 8 20.23 26.21 27.83
CA CYS A 8 20.89 25.55 26.70
C CYS A 8 20.53 24.04 26.59
N ILE A 9 20.39 23.35 27.73
CA ILE A 9 20.00 21.93 27.74
C ILE A 9 18.55 21.76 27.31
N ILE A 10 17.64 22.63 27.72
CA ILE A 10 16.23 22.58 27.28
C ILE A 10 16.09 22.91 25.80
N LEU A 11 16.86 23.87 25.29
CA LEU A 11 16.89 24.18 23.86
C LEU A 11 17.50 23.06 23.01
N PHE A 12 18.48 22.33 23.50
CA PHE A 12 19.04 21.17 22.81
C PHE A 12 18.09 19.96 22.82
N TYR A 13 17.33 19.75 23.89
CA TYR A 13 16.32 18.69 23.95
C TYR A 13 15.10 19.00 23.06
N SER A 14 14.71 20.25 22.88
CA SER A 14 13.59 20.63 22.03
C SER A 14 13.92 20.56 20.52
N LEU A 15 15.20 20.55 20.14
CA LEU A 15 15.63 20.35 18.75
C LEU A 15 15.64 18.88 18.30
N PHE A 16 15.57 17.93 19.26
CA PHE A 16 15.49 16.49 18.95
C PHE A 16 14.07 15.91 18.99
N ILE A 17 13.07 16.72 19.33
CA ILE A 17 11.67 16.26 19.29
C ILE A 17 11.07 16.70 17.95
N GLY A 18 11.12 15.79 16.98
CA GLY A 18 10.13 15.83 15.90
C GLY A 18 10.59 16.01 14.48
N VAL A 19 11.74 15.53 14.08
CA VAL A 19 11.89 15.11 12.68
C VAL A 19 11.43 13.64 12.64
N LYS A 20 10.13 13.41 12.49
CA LYS A 20 9.69 12.13 11.92
C LYS A 20 10.35 12.07 10.54
N ALA A 21 11.41 11.31 10.43
CA ALA A 21 11.92 10.93 9.14
C ALA A 21 10.74 10.25 8.42
N HIS A 22 10.16 10.91 7.44
CA HIS A 22 9.26 10.22 6.52
C HIS A 22 10.10 9.08 5.95
N ALA A 23 9.68 7.85 6.19
CA ALA A 23 10.34 6.69 5.64
C ALA A 23 10.45 6.92 4.12
N GLN A 24 11.68 7.02 3.64
CA GLN A 24 11.93 7.19 2.22
C GLN A 24 11.78 5.81 1.61
N TYR A 25 10.61 5.54 1.06
CA TYR A 25 10.35 4.29 0.36
C TYR A 25 11.31 4.11 -0.81
N ALA A 26 11.80 2.90 -0.98
CA ALA A 26 12.77 2.57 -2.04
C ALA A 26 12.22 2.74 -3.46
N GLY A 27 10.90 2.98 -3.58
CA GLY A 27 10.18 3.21 -4.82
C GLY A 27 10.22 2.00 -5.76
N ALA A 28 9.06 1.44 -6.06
CA ALA A 28 8.92 0.52 -7.18
C ALA A 28 8.45 1.32 -8.41
N LYS A 29 8.84 0.84 -9.60
CA LYS A 29 8.39 1.42 -10.87
C LYS A 29 7.55 0.38 -11.60
N TYR A 30 6.59 0.82 -12.37
CA TYR A 30 5.81 -0.06 -13.26
C TYR A 30 5.56 0.64 -14.59
N GLU A 31 5.43 -0.15 -15.65
CA GLU A 31 5.22 0.35 -17.00
C GLU A 31 3.78 0.76 -17.25
N LYS A 32 2.83 0.00 -16.69
CA LYS A 32 1.40 0.25 -16.84
C LYS A 32 0.67 -0.13 -15.55
N GLY A 33 -0.23 0.71 -15.12
CA GLY A 33 -1.10 0.48 -13.96
C GLY A 33 -2.53 0.97 -14.19
N PRO A 34 -3.44 0.67 -13.26
CA PRO A 34 -4.88 0.91 -13.42
C PRO A 34 -5.24 2.39 -13.34
N SER A 35 -4.47 3.16 -12.60
CA SER A 35 -4.76 4.57 -12.35
C SER A 35 -3.52 5.32 -11.94
N PRO A 36 -3.31 6.57 -12.37
CA PRO A 36 -2.21 7.40 -11.89
C PRO A 36 -2.34 7.78 -10.40
N LYS A 37 -3.48 7.49 -9.79
CA LYS A 37 -3.74 7.71 -8.36
C LYS A 37 -3.39 6.50 -7.49
N MET A 38 -3.02 5.38 -8.11
CA MET A 38 -2.55 4.18 -7.44
C MET A 38 -1.03 4.10 -7.57
N GLU A 39 -0.35 3.92 -6.46
CA GLU A 39 1.12 3.92 -6.38
C GLU A 39 1.60 2.64 -5.70
N ILE A 40 2.67 2.05 -6.21
CA ILE A 40 3.46 1.03 -5.51
C ILE A 40 4.62 1.77 -4.85
N LEU A 41 4.64 1.78 -3.52
CA LEU A 41 5.62 2.54 -2.74
C LEU A 41 6.89 1.73 -2.49
N GLN A 42 6.73 0.44 -2.16
CA GLN A 42 7.83 -0.47 -1.86
C GLN A 42 7.42 -1.93 -2.08
N VAL A 43 8.40 -2.79 -2.29
CA VAL A 43 8.26 -4.25 -2.32
C VAL A 43 9.29 -4.84 -1.37
N ASP A 44 8.83 -5.50 -0.31
CA ASP A 44 9.66 -6.24 0.62
C ASP A 44 9.52 -7.74 0.34
N ASN A 45 10.57 -8.35 -0.19
CA ASN A 45 10.60 -9.79 -0.40
C ASN A 45 11.17 -10.49 0.84
N ARG A 46 10.29 -10.75 1.80
CA ARG A 46 10.62 -11.32 3.11
C ARG A 46 10.92 -12.81 3.03
N GLU A 47 11.27 -13.41 4.16
CA GLU A 47 11.64 -14.84 4.22
C GLU A 47 10.50 -15.75 3.73
N LEU A 48 9.27 -15.49 4.12
CA LEU A 48 8.10 -16.35 3.86
C LEU A 48 7.12 -15.79 2.84
N SER A 49 7.14 -14.49 2.58
CA SER A 49 6.17 -13.82 1.72
C SER A 49 6.77 -12.60 1.01
N THR A 50 6.04 -12.08 0.03
CA THR A 50 6.32 -10.81 -0.63
C THR A 50 5.25 -9.81 -0.25
N MET A 51 5.65 -8.70 0.36
CA MET A 51 4.75 -7.61 0.75
C MET A 51 4.88 -6.46 -0.23
N VAL A 52 3.76 -6.04 -0.81
CA VAL A 52 3.67 -4.90 -1.72
C VAL A 52 2.95 -3.76 -1.01
N TYR A 53 3.69 -2.70 -0.70
CA TYR A 53 3.19 -1.50 -0.02
C TYR A 53 2.64 -0.54 -1.05
N MET A 54 1.39 -0.17 -0.89
CA MET A 54 0.65 0.59 -1.89
C MET A 54 -0.04 1.81 -1.28
N ALA A 55 -0.32 2.78 -2.12
CA ALA A 55 -1.17 3.91 -1.78
C ALA A 55 -2.16 4.19 -2.91
N TYR A 56 -3.37 4.57 -2.53
CA TYR A 56 -4.38 5.12 -3.43
C TYR A 56 -4.75 6.51 -2.97
N THR A 57 -4.97 7.42 -3.92
CA THR A 57 -5.49 8.75 -3.62
C THR A 57 -6.80 8.96 -4.37
N THR A 58 -7.88 9.29 -3.64
CA THR A 58 -9.18 9.58 -4.28
C THR A 58 -9.07 10.79 -5.20
N PRO A 59 -9.84 10.82 -6.30
CA PRO A 59 -9.85 11.97 -7.20
C PRO A 59 -10.21 13.28 -6.48
N ASP A 60 -9.59 14.37 -6.89
CA ASP A 60 -9.97 15.73 -6.53
C ASP A 60 -10.80 16.34 -7.65
N ALA A 61 -12.03 15.85 -7.81
CA ALA A 61 -12.93 16.28 -8.87
C ALA A 61 -14.22 16.86 -8.30
N ASP A 62 -14.74 17.92 -8.92
CA ASP A 62 -15.95 18.61 -8.43
C ASP A 62 -17.20 17.71 -8.45
N ASN A 63 -17.23 16.73 -9.33
CA ASN A 63 -18.32 15.75 -9.43
C ASN A 63 -18.09 14.49 -8.60
N TRP A 64 -17.02 14.45 -7.76
CA TRP A 64 -16.78 13.32 -6.88
C TRP A 64 -17.91 13.19 -5.86
N ASN A 65 -18.34 11.97 -5.63
CA ASN A 65 -19.27 11.64 -4.54
C ASN A 65 -18.80 10.37 -3.80
N GLU A 66 -19.13 10.28 -2.54
CA GLU A 66 -18.73 9.18 -1.67
C GLU A 66 -19.26 7.80 -2.10
N THR A 67 -20.32 7.76 -2.90
CA THR A 67 -20.93 6.51 -3.36
C THR A 67 -20.21 5.90 -4.57
N SER A 68 -19.37 6.66 -5.24
CA SER A 68 -18.65 6.23 -6.46
C SER A 68 -17.17 5.90 -6.22
N SER A 69 -16.65 6.17 -5.02
CA SER A 69 -15.26 5.88 -4.68
C SER A 69 -15.18 4.71 -3.72
N TRP A 70 -14.94 3.55 -4.27
CA TRP A 70 -14.74 2.33 -3.52
C TRP A 70 -13.62 1.50 -4.13
N MET A 71 -13.00 0.63 -3.35
CA MET A 71 -12.04 -0.34 -3.84
C MET A 71 -11.97 -1.60 -2.97
N ASN A 72 -11.52 -2.66 -3.58
CA ASN A 72 -11.14 -3.93 -2.99
C ASN A 72 -10.11 -4.60 -3.90
N PHE A 73 -9.62 -5.75 -3.50
CA PHE A 73 -8.89 -6.67 -4.37
C PHE A 73 -9.59 -8.03 -4.38
N GLY A 74 -9.63 -8.67 -5.55
CA GLY A 74 -10.17 -10.02 -5.70
C GLY A 74 -9.26 -11.07 -5.00
N ASP A 75 -9.88 -12.09 -4.41
CA ASP A 75 -9.18 -13.20 -3.73
C ASP A 75 -8.31 -14.05 -4.69
N LYS A 76 -8.53 -13.93 -6.00
CA LYS A 76 -7.76 -14.64 -7.05
C LYS A 76 -6.58 -13.82 -7.58
N THR A 77 -6.30 -12.67 -6.98
CA THR A 77 -5.15 -11.82 -7.35
C THR A 77 -3.84 -12.58 -7.18
N PHE A 78 -2.93 -12.45 -8.13
CA PHE A 78 -1.64 -13.13 -8.11
C PHE A 78 -0.52 -12.27 -8.71
N ILE A 79 0.72 -12.63 -8.38
CA ILE A 79 1.91 -12.14 -9.05
C ILE A 79 2.33 -13.13 -10.14
N GLN A 80 2.64 -12.59 -11.33
CA GLN A 80 3.28 -13.31 -12.44
C GLN A 80 4.70 -12.77 -12.62
N VAL A 81 5.69 -13.59 -12.31
CA VAL A 81 7.12 -13.21 -12.46
C VAL A 81 7.54 -13.37 -13.91
N GLU A 82 8.33 -12.42 -14.41
CA GLU A 82 8.88 -12.44 -15.77
C GLU A 82 9.63 -13.74 -16.08
N GLY A 83 9.27 -14.37 -17.19
CA GLY A 83 9.87 -15.63 -17.65
C GLY A 83 9.40 -16.87 -16.88
N SER A 84 8.38 -16.76 -16.01
CA SER A 84 7.81 -17.86 -15.27
C SER A 84 6.33 -18.03 -15.60
N SER A 85 5.85 -19.27 -15.67
CA SER A 85 4.41 -19.58 -15.75
C SER A 85 3.76 -19.78 -14.37
N LYS A 86 4.57 -19.78 -13.29
CA LYS A 86 4.06 -19.95 -11.93
C LYS A 86 3.34 -18.67 -11.48
N GLN A 87 2.14 -18.83 -10.95
CA GLN A 87 1.39 -17.79 -10.26
C GLN A 87 1.72 -17.83 -8.78
N TYR A 88 1.97 -16.67 -8.17
CA TYR A 88 2.20 -16.49 -6.75
C TYR A 88 0.97 -15.77 -6.18
N HIS A 89 0.12 -16.53 -5.51
CA HIS A 89 -1.19 -16.03 -5.08
C HIS A 89 -1.11 -15.04 -3.93
N MET A 90 -2.07 -14.14 -3.88
CA MET A 90 -2.28 -13.26 -2.75
C MET A 90 -2.71 -14.10 -1.54
N ILE A 91 -2.03 -13.91 -0.41
CA ILE A 91 -2.26 -14.62 0.85
C ILE A 91 -3.19 -13.80 1.74
N SER A 92 -2.91 -12.50 1.84
CA SER A 92 -3.66 -11.59 2.70
C SER A 92 -3.54 -10.14 2.23
N THR A 93 -4.33 -9.29 2.87
CA THR A 93 -4.21 -7.83 2.75
C THR A 93 -4.22 -7.19 4.12
N ILE A 94 -3.56 -6.04 4.26
CA ILE A 94 -3.63 -5.23 5.47
C ILE A 94 -4.20 -3.87 5.07
N ASN A 95 -5.22 -3.43 5.78
CA ASN A 95 -5.93 -2.17 5.54
C ASN A 95 -6.64 -2.08 4.17
N MET A 96 -7.01 -3.23 3.59
CA MET A 96 -7.75 -3.35 2.33
C MET A 96 -8.66 -4.58 2.40
N PRO A 97 -9.95 -4.50 2.04
CA PRO A 97 -10.81 -5.67 1.99
C PRO A 97 -10.50 -6.56 0.79
N ILE A 98 -10.60 -7.87 1.01
CA ILE A 98 -10.58 -8.87 -0.05
C ILE A 98 -12.02 -9.15 -0.48
N ASN A 99 -12.25 -9.09 -1.78
CA ASN A 99 -13.51 -9.49 -2.40
C ASN A 99 -13.42 -10.95 -2.87
N SER A 100 -14.38 -11.77 -2.48
CA SER A 100 -14.48 -13.16 -2.89
C SER A 100 -15.88 -13.50 -3.36
N GLU A 101 -16.04 -14.68 -3.94
CA GLU A 101 -17.38 -15.17 -4.32
C GLU A 101 -18.31 -15.35 -3.10
N ALA A 102 -17.73 -15.62 -1.93
CA ALA A 102 -18.47 -15.80 -0.68
C ALA A 102 -18.80 -14.47 0.01
N GLU A 103 -17.95 -13.44 -0.15
CA GLU A 103 -18.08 -12.18 0.57
C GLU A 103 -17.74 -11.01 -0.36
N ASN A 104 -18.74 -10.21 -0.70
CA ASN A 104 -18.53 -8.99 -1.47
C ASN A 104 -18.18 -7.83 -0.53
N LYS A 105 -16.89 -7.68 -0.23
CA LYS A 105 -16.36 -6.63 0.65
C LYS A 105 -15.69 -5.53 -0.16
N TYR A 106 -15.88 -4.28 0.26
CA TYR A 106 -15.19 -3.14 -0.32
C TYR A 106 -15.02 -2.01 0.69
N MET A 107 -13.97 -1.22 0.49
CA MET A 107 -13.74 0.02 1.22
C MET A 107 -14.40 1.17 0.47
N MET A 108 -15.12 2.01 1.18
CA MET A 108 -15.67 3.25 0.65
C MET A 108 -14.89 4.44 1.17
N PHE A 109 -14.64 5.39 0.28
CA PHE A 109 -13.99 6.65 0.61
C PHE A 109 -15.04 7.75 0.76
N ASP A 110 -14.92 8.56 1.79
CA ASP A 110 -15.89 9.60 2.16
C ASP A 110 -15.38 11.03 1.86
N ARG A 111 -14.18 11.17 1.37
CA ARG A 111 -13.56 12.47 1.05
C ARG A 111 -12.79 12.46 -0.26
N ARG A 112 -12.79 13.61 -0.95
CA ARG A 112 -11.88 13.90 -2.07
C ARG A 112 -10.44 13.99 -1.60
N ASN A 113 -9.51 13.72 -2.50
CA ASN A 113 -8.07 13.85 -2.27
C ASN A 113 -7.58 13.13 -1.00
N GLN A 114 -8.26 12.05 -0.67
CA GLN A 114 -7.96 11.20 0.48
C GLN A 114 -6.95 10.15 0.08
N ARG A 115 -5.80 10.15 0.77
CA ARG A 115 -4.78 9.12 0.59
C ARG A 115 -5.04 7.95 1.51
N HIS A 116 -4.95 6.74 0.97
CA HIS A 116 -5.09 5.49 1.69
C HIS A 116 -3.88 4.60 1.43
N GLN A 117 -3.27 4.08 2.51
CA GLN A 117 -2.16 3.15 2.44
C GLN A 117 -2.60 1.77 2.88
N PHE A 118 -2.15 0.76 2.14
CA PHE A 118 -2.49 -0.63 2.36
C PHE A 118 -1.37 -1.54 1.86
N ILE A 119 -1.44 -2.81 2.23
CA ILE A 119 -0.44 -3.81 1.85
C ILE A 119 -1.17 -5.00 1.22
N LEU A 120 -0.60 -5.51 0.13
CA LEU A 120 -0.95 -6.81 -0.43
C LEU A 120 0.18 -7.78 -0.09
N GLU A 121 -0.14 -8.90 0.51
CA GLU A 121 0.81 -9.96 0.83
C GLU A 121 0.60 -11.14 -0.12
N PHE A 122 1.69 -11.59 -0.74
CA PHE A 122 1.71 -12.69 -1.70
C PHE A 122 2.63 -13.81 -1.24
N GLU A 123 2.48 -14.99 -1.83
CA GLU A 123 3.51 -16.03 -1.77
C GLU A 123 4.86 -15.43 -2.16
N LYS A 124 5.95 -15.94 -1.54
CA LYS A 124 7.30 -15.45 -1.81
C LYS A 124 7.69 -15.63 -3.28
N ILE A 125 8.09 -14.53 -3.94
CA ILE A 125 8.61 -14.55 -5.31
C ILE A 125 10.13 -14.68 -5.33
N PRO A 126 10.74 -15.10 -6.45
CA PRO A 126 12.17 -15.01 -6.67
C PRO A 126 12.66 -13.56 -6.64
N GLU A 127 13.82 -13.32 -6.03
CA GLU A 127 14.43 -11.99 -5.96
C GLU A 127 14.98 -11.51 -7.33
N GLY A 128 14.99 -10.19 -7.49
CA GLY A 128 15.67 -9.53 -8.61
C GLY A 128 15.00 -9.72 -9.97
N LYS A 129 13.76 -10.15 -10.01
CA LYS A 129 12.94 -10.27 -11.22
C LYS A 129 11.86 -9.20 -11.26
N SER A 130 11.56 -8.72 -12.46
CA SER A 130 10.34 -7.96 -12.71
C SER A 130 9.11 -8.87 -12.63
N PHE A 131 7.97 -8.29 -12.34
CA PHE A 131 6.73 -9.03 -12.21
C PHE A 131 5.50 -8.18 -12.51
N ASP A 132 4.39 -8.84 -12.73
CA ASP A 132 3.06 -8.23 -12.87
C ASP A 132 2.22 -8.57 -11.65
N ILE A 133 1.31 -7.69 -11.25
CA ILE A 133 0.20 -8.00 -10.34
C ILE A 133 -1.05 -8.08 -11.19
N ILE A 134 -1.72 -9.20 -11.16
CA ILE A 134 -2.90 -9.49 -11.97
C ILE A 134 -4.08 -9.79 -11.06
N GLU A 135 -5.09 -8.96 -11.09
CA GLU A 135 -6.38 -9.19 -10.44
C GLU A 135 -7.36 -9.90 -11.39
N ASP A 136 -7.60 -9.32 -12.57
CA ASP A 136 -8.42 -9.91 -13.61
C ASP A 136 -8.07 -9.30 -15.00
N VAL A 137 -7.55 -10.11 -15.89
CA VAL A 137 -7.16 -9.67 -17.25
C VAL A 137 -8.35 -9.29 -18.14
N ASN A 138 -9.54 -9.78 -17.82
CA ASN A 138 -10.75 -9.57 -18.62
C ASN A 138 -11.59 -8.38 -18.11
N ASN A 139 -11.27 -7.86 -16.93
CA ASN A 139 -11.98 -6.73 -16.36
C ASN A 139 -11.17 -5.44 -16.54
N PRO A 140 -11.66 -4.48 -17.36
CA PRO A 140 -10.94 -3.22 -17.59
C PRO A 140 -10.81 -2.33 -16.33
N ASN A 141 -11.60 -2.60 -15.29
CA ASN A 141 -11.58 -1.88 -14.03
C ASN A 141 -10.74 -2.58 -12.95
N ALA A 142 -10.18 -3.74 -13.26
CA ALA A 142 -9.32 -4.47 -12.32
C ALA A 142 -7.99 -3.74 -12.08
N PHE A 143 -7.44 -3.93 -10.90
CA PHE A 143 -6.17 -3.34 -10.51
C PHE A 143 -4.99 -4.19 -10.99
N ASN A 144 -4.78 -4.21 -12.32
CA ASN A 144 -3.64 -4.87 -12.95
C ASN A 144 -2.45 -3.92 -13.07
N PHE A 145 -1.27 -4.36 -12.65
CA PHE A 145 0.00 -3.64 -12.80
C PHE A 145 0.96 -4.50 -13.61
N TYR A 146 1.67 -3.89 -14.55
CA TYR A 146 2.57 -4.58 -15.46
C TYR A 146 3.99 -4.00 -15.39
N GLY A 147 4.98 -4.87 -15.53
CA GLY A 147 6.37 -4.49 -15.59
C GLY A 147 6.88 -3.87 -14.29
N ILE A 148 6.47 -4.39 -13.13
CA ILE A 148 6.93 -3.89 -11.84
C ILE A 148 8.39 -4.26 -11.65
N THR A 149 9.21 -3.24 -11.43
CA THR A 149 10.62 -3.37 -11.04
C THR A 149 10.84 -2.74 -9.69
N TYR A 150 11.68 -3.33 -8.87
CA TYR A 150 11.98 -2.85 -7.52
C TYR A 150 13.45 -3.12 -7.17
N THR A 151 13.97 -2.32 -6.26
CA THR A 151 15.27 -2.60 -5.65
C THR A 151 15.03 -3.54 -4.46
N PRO A 152 15.68 -4.71 -4.40
CA PRO A 152 15.58 -5.59 -3.24
C PRO A 152 15.95 -4.84 -1.97
N THR A 153 15.10 -4.95 -0.97
CA THR A 153 15.26 -4.28 0.31
C THR A 153 16.01 -5.22 1.26
N ASP A 154 17.07 -4.72 1.90
CA ASP A 154 17.75 -5.43 2.98
C ASP A 154 16.75 -5.64 4.14
N SER A 155 16.83 -6.80 4.81
CA SER A 155 15.94 -7.14 5.92
C SER A 155 15.91 -6.11 7.06
N ASN A 156 17.02 -5.39 7.25
CA ASN A 156 17.10 -4.29 8.23
C ASN A 156 16.38 -3.01 7.79
N SER A 157 15.95 -2.95 6.54
CA SER A 157 15.28 -1.82 5.92
C SER A 157 13.83 -2.12 5.51
N TYR A 158 13.30 -3.27 5.98
CA TYR A 158 11.88 -3.57 5.77
C TYR A 158 11.00 -2.53 6.45
N VAL A 159 9.92 -2.17 5.78
CA VAL A 159 8.95 -1.25 6.31
C VAL A 159 8.27 -1.87 7.54
N ASP A 160 8.19 -1.12 8.63
CA ASP A 160 7.35 -1.47 9.76
C ASP A 160 5.88 -1.34 9.35
N VAL A 161 5.15 -2.46 9.44
CA VAL A 161 3.74 -2.55 9.00
C VAL A 161 2.85 -1.63 9.81
N ASP A 162 3.02 -1.62 11.13
CA ASP A 162 2.18 -0.83 12.03
C ASP A 162 2.44 0.67 11.85
N GLU A 163 3.69 1.07 11.65
CA GLU A 163 4.03 2.46 11.34
C GLU A 163 3.48 2.89 9.98
N PHE A 164 3.55 2.00 8.97
CA PHE A 164 3.05 2.27 7.62
C PHE A 164 1.56 2.57 7.61
N ILE A 165 0.76 1.79 8.33
CA ILE A 165 -0.69 1.97 8.38
C ILE A 165 -1.16 2.94 9.46
N ALA A 166 -0.37 3.20 10.52
CA ALA A 166 -0.75 4.07 11.64
C ALA A 166 -0.98 5.53 11.23
N GLY A 167 -0.28 6.01 10.20
CA GLY A 167 -0.48 7.34 9.63
C GLY A 167 -1.83 7.52 8.94
N TYR A 168 -2.56 6.43 8.72
CA TYR A 168 -3.79 6.37 7.92
C TYR A 168 -4.82 5.42 8.56
N PRO A 169 -5.32 5.73 9.75
CA PRO A 169 -6.28 4.87 10.43
C PRO A 169 -7.59 4.76 9.64
N VAL A 170 -8.14 3.56 9.59
CA VAL A 170 -9.35 3.20 8.83
C VAL A 170 -10.54 4.14 9.13
N LYS A 171 -10.63 4.68 10.35
CA LYS A 171 -11.69 5.62 10.76
C LYS A 171 -11.69 6.92 9.99
N GLU A 172 -10.54 7.34 9.48
CA GLU A 172 -10.38 8.62 8.77
C GLU A 172 -10.42 8.46 7.26
N MET A 173 -10.31 7.22 6.75
CA MET A 173 -10.01 6.95 5.36
C MET A 173 -11.10 6.24 4.59
N GLY A 174 -12.08 5.71 5.26
CA GLY A 174 -13.17 4.98 4.64
C GLY A 174 -13.78 3.95 5.58
N ARG A 175 -14.77 3.26 5.10
CA ARG A 175 -15.49 2.24 5.87
C ARG A 175 -15.64 0.98 5.05
N TYR A 176 -15.53 -0.16 5.72
CA TYR A 176 -15.87 -1.42 5.12
C TYR A 176 -17.38 -1.58 5.07
N VAL A 177 -17.91 -1.90 3.90
CA VAL A 177 -19.31 -2.22 3.71
C VAL A 177 -19.38 -3.65 3.20
N VAL A 178 -20.11 -4.49 3.92
CA VAL A 178 -20.48 -5.82 3.44
C VAL A 178 -21.82 -5.68 2.74
N LYS A 179 -21.86 -5.93 1.43
CA LYS A 179 -23.12 -6.03 0.70
C LYS A 179 -23.75 -7.35 1.10
N GLY A 180 -24.83 -7.31 1.85
CA GLY A 180 -25.67 -8.50 2.07
C GLY A 180 -26.21 -9.01 0.74
N ASN A 181 -26.28 -10.33 0.58
CA ASN A 181 -26.99 -10.98 -0.51
C ASN A 181 -28.49 -10.66 -0.45
#